data_de4be22d7078455fbd4b19fda450883c
#
_entry.id   de4be22d7078455fbd4b19fda450883c
#
_cell.length_a   1.000
_cell.length_b   1.000
_cell.length_c   1.000
_cell.angle_alpha   90.00
_cell.angle_beta   90.00
_cell.angle_gamma   90.00
#
_symmetry.space_group_name_H-M   'P 1'
#
loop_
_entity.id
_entity.type
_entity.pdbx_description
1 polymer ?
#
loop_
_entity_poly.entity_id
_entity_poly.type
_entity_poly.pdbx_seq_one_letter_code
_entity_poly.pdbx_strand_id
1 'polypeptide(L)'
;MRTRAWRVGCLAAALAAGPLLSTARAQRNQPIYPAYDGFLKNPDGSYTLAFAYFSHNSEIVTIPPGPNNSFAPDPGDRQQPITFKPGHWRFQCIMIVPPNFDGKMVWNLAYAGTATGTSQRMLQSNWNLVEGADELKKIDYAKAPRGMCLNRAPIVRVLGAAGRGRGAPPALSATVAENVSLFGSVADEGLPRSGVLTAAWKMISGPGTVKFEDAKAARTHATFSAPGAYELELSASDSELSSTTRVFVNVAAQGR
;
A
#
# COMPACT_ATOMS: atom_id res chain seq x y z
N MET A 1 -86.94 -26.99 -7.05
CA MET A 1 -85.95 -25.88 -7.12
C MET A 1 -84.61 -26.34 -6.62
N ARG A 2 -83.62 -26.46 -7.49
CA ARG A 2 -82.23 -26.97 -7.13
C ARG A 2 -81.31 -25.78 -7.14
N THR A 3 -80.75 -25.47 -5.97
CA THR A 3 -79.69 -24.46 -5.79
C THR A 3 -78.33 -25.05 -6.04
N ARG A 4 -77.60 -24.55 -7.04
CA ARG A 4 -76.20 -24.92 -7.32
C ARG A 4 -75.27 -24.04 -6.46
N ALA A 5 -74.47 -24.63 -5.61
CA ALA A 5 -73.37 -23.98 -4.90
C ALA A 5 -72.13 -23.93 -5.80
N TRP A 6 -71.62 -22.77 -6.04
CA TRP A 6 -70.30 -22.54 -6.69
C TRP A 6 -69.20 -22.60 -5.63
N ARG A 7 -68.26 -23.49 -5.84
CA ARG A 7 -67.03 -23.53 -5.06
C ARG A 7 -66.00 -22.65 -5.76
N VAL A 8 -65.58 -21.55 -5.11
CA VAL A 8 -64.48 -20.70 -5.53
C VAL A 8 -63.21 -21.32 -4.97
N GLY A 9 -62.37 -21.88 -5.84
CA GLY A 9 -61.04 -22.36 -5.48
C GLY A 9 -60.05 -21.21 -5.48
N CYS A 10 -59.50 -20.85 -4.32
CA CYS A 10 -58.34 -19.96 -4.21
C CYS A 10 -57.05 -20.71 -4.55
N LEU A 11 -56.47 -20.41 -5.72
CA LEU A 11 -55.08 -20.81 -5.98
C LEU A 11 -54.16 -19.84 -5.23
N ALA A 12 -53.48 -20.32 -4.20
CA ALA A 12 -52.39 -19.60 -3.58
C ALA A 12 -51.12 -19.83 -4.41
N ALA A 13 -50.71 -18.81 -5.16
CA ALA A 13 -49.40 -18.78 -5.83
C ALA A 13 -48.31 -18.51 -4.78
N ALA A 14 -47.54 -19.51 -4.39
CA ALA A 14 -46.35 -19.34 -3.58
C ALA A 14 -45.23 -18.75 -4.44
N LEU A 15 -44.97 -17.45 -4.28
CA LEU A 15 -43.77 -16.79 -4.79
C LEU A 15 -42.55 -17.25 -4.01
N ALA A 16 -41.78 -18.17 -4.57
CA ALA A 16 -40.48 -18.55 -4.07
C ALA A 16 -39.50 -17.39 -4.34
N ALA A 17 -39.31 -16.51 -3.34
CA ALA A 17 -38.23 -15.54 -3.35
C ALA A 17 -36.89 -16.27 -3.09
N GLY A 18 -36.23 -16.71 -4.15
CA GLY A 18 -34.85 -17.19 -4.07
C GLY A 18 -33.93 -16.03 -3.68
N PRO A 19 -32.87 -16.27 -2.86
CA PRO A 19 -31.92 -15.22 -2.56
C PRO A 19 -31.21 -14.79 -3.85
N LEU A 20 -31.39 -13.54 -4.24
CA LEU A 20 -30.57 -12.90 -5.26
C LEU A 20 -29.16 -12.74 -4.69
N LEU A 21 -28.33 -13.76 -4.90
CA LEU A 21 -26.88 -13.63 -4.73
C LEU A 21 -26.39 -12.63 -5.80
N SER A 22 -26.39 -11.35 -5.47
CA SER A 22 -25.67 -10.36 -6.25
C SER A 22 -24.19 -10.69 -6.15
N THR A 23 -23.65 -11.38 -7.15
CA THR A 23 -22.20 -11.47 -7.32
C THR A 23 -21.70 -10.05 -7.50
N ALA A 24 -21.00 -9.52 -6.48
CA ALA A 24 -20.31 -8.25 -6.58
C ALA A 24 -19.34 -8.37 -7.76
N ARG A 25 -19.69 -7.77 -8.88
CA ARG A 25 -18.80 -7.71 -10.05
C ARG A 25 -17.62 -6.84 -9.67
N ALA A 26 -16.42 -7.39 -9.75
CA ALA A 26 -15.20 -6.62 -9.54
C ALA A 26 -15.26 -5.34 -10.40
N GLN A 27 -15.08 -4.18 -9.79
CA GLN A 27 -15.06 -2.90 -10.50
C GLN A 27 -13.75 -2.81 -11.30
N ARG A 28 -13.86 -3.00 -12.60
CA ARG A 28 -12.76 -2.87 -13.57
C ARG A 28 -12.99 -1.64 -14.43
N ASN A 29 -11.92 -1.12 -15.00
CA ASN A 29 -11.98 0.04 -15.90
C ASN A 29 -12.66 1.27 -15.27
N GLN A 30 -12.34 1.53 -14.01
CA GLN A 30 -12.78 2.71 -13.29
C GLN A 30 -11.70 3.81 -13.35
N PRO A 31 -12.05 5.08 -13.27
CA PRO A 31 -11.09 6.17 -13.29
C PRO A 31 -10.02 6.06 -12.21
N ILE A 32 -8.84 6.62 -12.52
CA ILE A 32 -7.74 6.83 -11.57
C ILE A 32 -7.47 8.31 -11.50
N TYR A 33 -7.46 8.86 -10.30
CA TYR A 33 -7.31 10.29 -10.06
C TYR A 33 -5.95 10.57 -9.44
N PRO A 34 -5.08 11.37 -10.08
CA PRO A 34 -3.90 11.88 -9.42
C PRO A 34 -4.31 12.92 -8.38
N ALA A 35 -3.59 12.99 -7.28
CA ALA A 35 -3.82 13.94 -6.22
C ALA A 35 -2.50 14.62 -5.81
N TYR A 36 -2.61 15.81 -5.28
CA TYR A 36 -1.48 16.52 -4.68
C TYR A 36 -1.60 16.44 -3.16
N ASP A 37 -0.64 15.79 -2.52
CA ASP A 37 -0.64 15.62 -1.05
C ASP A 37 -0.16 16.89 -0.33
N GLY A 38 0.69 17.69 -0.98
CA GLY A 38 1.22 18.91 -0.41
C GLY A 38 2.74 19.06 -0.55
N PHE A 39 3.31 20.00 0.19
CA PHE A 39 4.74 20.32 0.13
C PHE A 39 5.34 20.59 1.51
N LEU A 40 6.67 20.45 1.57
CA LEU A 40 7.52 21.00 2.63
C LEU A 40 8.49 22.01 2.02
N LYS A 41 8.72 23.14 2.71
CA LYS A 41 9.83 24.04 2.37
C LYS A 41 11.08 23.56 3.10
N ASN A 42 12.13 23.28 2.34
CA ASN A 42 13.40 22.80 2.87
C ASN A 42 14.26 23.97 3.39
N PRO A 43 15.21 23.71 4.30
CA PRO A 43 16.12 24.74 4.84
C PRO A 43 16.95 25.46 3.78
N ASP A 44 17.27 24.82 2.64
CA ASP A 44 17.99 25.42 1.51
C ASP A 44 17.09 26.29 0.58
N GLY A 45 15.81 26.43 0.97
CA GLY A 45 14.80 27.18 0.21
C GLY A 45 14.12 26.35 -0.88
N SER A 46 14.59 25.15 -1.22
CA SER A 46 13.91 24.24 -2.14
C SER A 46 12.59 23.73 -1.56
N TYR A 47 11.78 23.06 -2.39
CA TYR A 47 10.54 22.45 -1.92
C TYR A 47 10.55 20.96 -2.20
N THR A 48 10.06 20.18 -1.22
CA THR A 48 9.70 18.78 -1.38
C THR A 48 8.21 18.71 -1.70
N LEU A 49 7.87 18.28 -2.91
CA LEU A 49 6.48 18.07 -3.35
C LEU A 49 6.10 16.61 -3.18
N ALA A 50 4.85 16.36 -2.81
CA ALA A 50 4.32 15.01 -2.65
C ALA A 50 3.02 14.84 -3.44
N PHE A 51 2.94 13.73 -4.18
CA PHE A 51 1.80 13.36 -4.99
C PHE A 51 1.26 12.00 -4.59
N ALA A 52 -0.04 11.87 -4.73
CA ALA A 52 -0.83 10.68 -4.44
C ALA A 52 -1.64 10.26 -5.66
N TYR A 53 -2.30 9.13 -5.55
CA TYR A 53 -3.39 8.78 -6.46
C TYR A 53 -4.52 8.07 -5.71
N PHE A 54 -5.70 8.06 -6.32
CA PHE A 54 -6.82 7.26 -5.92
C PHE A 54 -7.31 6.42 -7.11
N SER A 55 -7.36 5.10 -6.94
CA SER A 55 -7.88 4.16 -7.94
C SER A 55 -9.17 3.51 -7.47
N HIS A 56 -10.23 3.67 -8.26
CA HIS A 56 -11.52 3.00 -8.02
C HIS A 56 -11.56 1.55 -8.53
N ASN A 57 -10.47 1.10 -9.15
CA ASN A 57 -10.38 -0.27 -9.64
C ASN A 57 -10.22 -1.27 -8.49
N SER A 58 -10.70 -2.49 -8.68
CA SER A 58 -10.49 -3.62 -7.77
C SER A 58 -9.21 -4.40 -8.06
N GLU A 59 -8.58 -4.12 -9.20
CA GLU A 59 -7.33 -4.75 -9.65
C GLU A 59 -6.26 -3.69 -9.91
N ILE A 60 -5.02 -4.14 -9.99
CA ILE A 60 -3.88 -3.28 -10.33
C ILE A 60 -4.01 -2.86 -11.81
N VAL A 61 -3.84 -1.57 -12.05
CA VAL A 61 -3.81 -0.99 -13.41
C VAL A 61 -2.40 -0.50 -13.71
N THR A 62 -1.94 -0.74 -14.94
CA THR A 62 -0.65 -0.22 -15.43
C THR A 62 -0.90 0.84 -16.50
N ILE A 63 -0.34 2.05 -16.31
CA ILE A 63 -0.37 3.14 -17.27
C ILE A 63 1.08 3.61 -17.47
N PRO A 64 1.72 3.26 -18.59
CA PRO A 64 3.11 3.68 -18.85
C PRO A 64 3.21 5.20 -19.02
N PRO A 65 4.43 5.78 -18.90
CA PRO A 65 4.64 7.18 -19.20
C PRO A 65 4.24 7.53 -20.63
N GLY A 66 3.67 8.69 -20.83
CA GLY A 66 3.17 9.15 -22.12
C GLY A 66 1.92 9.99 -21.97
N PRO A 67 1.10 10.14 -23.02
CA PRO A 67 -0.07 11.03 -23.01
C PRO A 67 -1.07 10.75 -21.89
N ASN A 68 -1.13 9.48 -21.44
CA ASN A 68 -2.07 9.03 -20.42
C ASN A 68 -1.48 9.04 -18.99
N ASN A 69 -0.18 9.31 -18.84
CA ASN A 69 0.52 9.41 -17.56
C ASN A 69 1.73 10.32 -17.73
N SER A 70 1.54 11.60 -17.46
CA SER A 70 2.57 12.61 -17.71
C SER A 70 2.51 13.76 -16.71
N PHE A 71 3.65 14.40 -16.51
CA PHE A 71 3.73 15.69 -15.86
C PHE A 71 3.73 16.84 -16.88
N ALA A 72 3.28 18.01 -16.46
CA ALA A 72 3.44 19.28 -17.13
C ALA A 72 3.92 20.34 -16.12
N PRO A 73 4.84 21.28 -16.51
CA PRO A 73 5.53 21.34 -17.80
C PRO A 73 6.52 20.18 -17.98
N ASP A 74 7.07 20.06 -19.19
CA ASP A 74 8.08 19.05 -19.51
C ASP A 74 9.27 19.07 -18.53
N PRO A 75 9.93 17.90 -18.33
CA PRO A 75 9.70 16.61 -18.98
C PRO A 75 8.41 15.94 -18.49
N GLY A 76 7.66 15.32 -19.41
CA GLY A 76 6.42 14.60 -19.09
C GLY A 76 6.67 13.31 -18.28
N ASP A 77 7.80 12.66 -18.50
CA ASP A 77 8.27 11.55 -17.65
C ASP A 77 9.21 12.08 -16.58
N ARG A 78 8.77 11.98 -15.32
CA ARG A 78 9.52 12.35 -14.12
C ARG A 78 9.70 11.16 -13.18
N GLN A 79 9.74 9.94 -13.70
CA GLN A 79 9.78 8.71 -12.92
C GLN A 79 8.50 8.49 -12.06
N GLN A 80 7.38 9.07 -12.46
CA GLN A 80 6.10 8.85 -11.77
C GLN A 80 5.68 7.38 -11.79
N PRO A 81 4.82 6.95 -10.83
CA PRO A 81 4.28 5.60 -10.81
C PRO A 81 3.63 5.21 -12.14
N ILE A 82 3.85 3.96 -12.53
CA ILE A 82 3.20 3.33 -13.68
C ILE A 82 2.19 2.27 -13.27
N THR A 83 2.23 1.85 -12.01
CA THR A 83 1.37 0.82 -11.43
C THR A 83 0.47 1.42 -10.37
N PHE A 84 -0.84 1.25 -10.54
CA PHE A 84 -1.87 1.84 -9.69
C PHE A 84 -2.65 0.73 -8.99
N LYS A 85 -2.42 0.58 -7.69
CA LYS A 85 -3.12 -0.38 -6.82
C LYS A 85 -4.52 0.16 -6.45
N PRO A 86 -5.49 -0.68 -6.13
CA PRO A 86 -6.80 -0.26 -5.63
C PRO A 86 -6.71 0.65 -4.40
N GLY A 87 -7.57 1.68 -4.32
CA GLY A 87 -7.69 2.57 -3.17
C GLY A 87 -6.82 3.83 -3.24
N HIS A 88 -6.62 4.47 -2.09
CA HIS A 88 -5.89 5.73 -1.94
C HIS A 88 -4.45 5.47 -1.48
N TRP A 89 -3.50 5.94 -2.28
CA TRP A 89 -2.07 5.76 -2.04
C TRP A 89 -1.39 7.12 -1.99
N ARG A 90 -1.02 7.54 -0.78
CA ARG A 90 -0.34 8.80 -0.53
C ARG A 90 1.17 8.70 -0.79
N PHE A 91 1.80 9.84 -1.07
CA PHE A 91 3.26 9.97 -1.21
C PHE A 91 3.88 9.01 -2.25
N GLN A 92 3.18 8.78 -3.35
CA GLN A 92 3.63 7.83 -4.37
C GLN A 92 4.67 8.41 -5.33
N CYS A 93 4.68 9.73 -5.50
CA CYS A 93 5.79 10.44 -6.11
C CYS A 93 6.18 11.59 -5.19
N ILE A 94 7.40 11.59 -4.73
CA ILE A 94 7.99 12.69 -3.97
C ILE A 94 9.12 13.26 -4.81
N MET A 95 9.16 14.57 -5.01
CA MET A 95 10.22 15.21 -5.78
C MET A 95 10.71 16.50 -5.13
N ILE A 96 11.98 16.80 -5.35
CA ILE A 96 12.57 18.06 -4.91
C ILE A 96 12.59 19.03 -6.09
N VAL A 97 12.04 20.23 -5.88
CA VAL A 97 12.07 21.31 -6.87
C VAL A 97 12.86 22.51 -6.34
N PRO A 98 13.44 23.33 -7.21
CA PRO A 98 14.32 24.43 -6.80
C PRO A 98 13.55 25.54 -6.07
N PRO A 99 14.26 26.47 -5.36
CA PRO A 99 13.63 27.58 -4.63
C PRO A 99 12.78 28.52 -5.49
N ASN A 100 13.11 28.65 -6.78
CA ASN A 100 12.38 29.47 -7.74
C ASN A 100 11.22 28.75 -8.44
N PHE A 101 10.80 27.58 -7.93
CA PHE A 101 9.64 26.87 -8.44
C PHE A 101 8.38 27.73 -8.32
N ASP A 102 7.63 27.88 -9.42
CA ASP A 102 6.47 28.77 -9.52
C ASP A 102 5.15 28.14 -9.00
N GLY A 103 5.19 26.90 -8.53
CA GLY A 103 4.02 26.18 -8.03
C GLY A 103 3.10 25.61 -9.11
N LYS A 104 3.54 25.60 -10.37
CA LYS A 104 2.70 25.18 -11.51
C LYS A 104 3.12 23.84 -12.10
N MET A 105 2.99 22.79 -11.36
CA MET A 105 3.22 21.43 -11.86
C MET A 105 1.93 20.63 -11.80
N VAL A 106 1.63 19.87 -12.86
CA VAL A 106 0.43 19.04 -12.93
C VAL A 106 0.83 17.61 -13.28
N TRP A 107 0.42 16.67 -12.48
CA TRP A 107 0.43 15.26 -12.86
C TRP A 107 -0.89 14.93 -13.53
N ASN A 108 -0.86 14.48 -14.78
CA ASN A 108 -2.01 14.13 -15.58
C ASN A 108 -2.12 12.61 -15.68
N LEU A 109 -3.32 12.08 -15.43
CA LEU A 109 -3.68 10.69 -15.66
C LEU A 109 -4.94 10.60 -16.53
N ALA A 110 -4.92 9.70 -17.51
CA ALA A 110 -6.07 9.37 -18.32
C ALA A 110 -6.28 7.84 -18.32
N TYR A 111 -7.44 7.41 -17.84
CA TYR A 111 -7.82 6.00 -17.80
C TYR A 111 -9.34 5.85 -17.83
N ALA A 112 -9.83 4.78 -18.48
CA ALA A 112 -11.26 4.46 -18.56
C ALA A 112 -12.13 5.62 -19.08
N GLY A 113 -11.62 6.37 -20.07
CA GLY A 113 -12.34 7.50 -20.66
C GLY A 113 -12.35 8.78 -19.83
N THR A 114 -11.67 8.81 -18.69
CA THR A 114 -11.55 9.98 -17.82
C THR A 114 -10.11 10.46 -17.80
N ALA A 115 -9.91 11.77 -18.08
CA ALA A 115 -8.64 12.45 -17.97
C ALA A 115 -8.73 13.49 -16.84
N THR A 116 -7.79 13.45 -15.91
CA THR A 116 -7.73 14.34 -14.74
C THR A 116 -6.30 14.76 -14.46
N GLY A 117 -6.13 15.88 -13.76
CA GLY A 117 -4.83 16.38 -13.33
C GLY A 117 -4.86 16.92 -11.91
N THR A 118 -3.69 17.00 -11.29
CA THR A 118 -3.54 17.63 -9.97
C THR A 118 -3.73 19.14 -10.02
N SER A 119 -3.93 19.78 -8.85
CA SER A 119 -4.01 21.25 -8.75
C SER A 119 -2.74 21.92 -9.23
N GLN A 120 -2.88 23.05 -9.92
CA GLN A 120 -1.77 23.93 -10.35
C GLN A 120 -1.35 24.97 -9.28
N ARG A 121 -2.04 25.00 -8.13
CA ARG A 121 -1.75 25.96 -7.05
C ARG A 121 -1.08 25.26 -5.88
N MET A 122 0.16 24.80 -6.08
CA MET A 122 0.83 23.87 -5.16
C MET A 122 1.40 24.53 -3.91
N LEU A 123 1.88 25.78 -3.98
CA LEU A 123 2.57 26.43 -2.86
C LEU A 123 1.63 27.27 -1.97
N GLN A 124 0.36 26.96 -1.93
CA GLN A 124 -0.58 27.62 -1.00
C GLN A 124 -0.41 27.05 0.42
N SER A 125 -0.64 27.89 1.42
CA SER A 125 -0.44 27.53 2.84
C SER A 125 -1.24 26.32 3.30
N ASN A 126 -2.43 26.08 2.75
CA ASN A 126 -3.25 24.90 3.04
C ASN A 126 -2.67 23.58 2.54
N TRP A 127 -1.66 23.61 1.68
CA TRP A 127 -0.92 22.43 1.21
C TRP A 127 0.41 22.21 1.93
N ASN A 128 0.74 23.04 2.92
CA ASN A 128 1.97 22.89 3.69
C ASN A 128 1.87 21.73 4.68
N LEU A 129 2.73 20.74 4.52
CA LEU A 129 2.78 19.49 5.30
C LEU A 129 3.68 19.62 6.56
N VAL A 130 3.64 20.73 7.28
CA VAL A 130 4.47 20.95 8.48
C VAL A 130 4.25 19.87 9.53
N GLU A 131 3.02 19.38 9.65
CA GLU A 131 2.65 18.31 10.57
C GLU A 131 2.31 17.02 9.80
N GLY A 132 2.65 15.85 10.37
CA GLY A 132 2.27 14.53 9.83
C GLY A 132 3.06 14.04 8.63
N ALA A 133 4.12 14.74 8.21
CA ALA A 133 4.94 14.36 7.06
C ALA A 133 6.34 13.87 7.47
N ASP A 134 6.45 13.11 8.54
CA ASP A 134 7.74 12.64 9.06
C ASP A 134 8.53 11.80 8.03
N GLU A 135 7.85 11.13 7.13
CA GLU A 135 8.47 10.39 6.04
C GLU A 135 9.18 11.33 5.05
N LEU A 136 8.60 12.51 4.77
CA LEU A 136 9.20 13.50 3.87
C LEU A 136 10.41 14.20 4.50
N LYS A 137 10.41 14.37 5.82
CA LYS A 137 11.52 14.98 6.57
C LYS A 137 12.78 14.13 6.60
N LYS A 138 12.68 12.83 6.32
CA LYS A 138 13.81 11.89 6.25
C LYS A 138 14.56 11.93 4.93
N ILE A 139 14.03 12.62 3.92
CA ILE A 139 14.63 12.70 2.59
C ILE A 139 15.84 13.63 2.65
N ASP A 140 16.97 13.15 2.16
CA ASP A 140 18.16 13.99 1.93
C ASP A 140 17.93 14.88 0.70
N TYR A 141 17.21 15.98 0.90
CA TYR A 141 16.84 16.91 -0.16
C TYR A 141 18.05 17.56 -0.83
N ALA A 142 19.22 17.60 -0.17
CA ALA A 142 20.44 18.18 -0.72
C ALA A 142 21.05 17.29 -1.81
N LYS A 143 20.96 15.97 -1.65
CA LYS A 143 21.49 14.97 -2.60
C LYS A 143 20.47 14.46 -3.60
N ALA A 144 19.18 14.63 -3.32
CA ALA A 144 18.12 14.13 -4.17
C ALA A 144 18.13 14.77 -5.58
N PRO A 145 17.89 13.99 -6.65
CA PRO A 145 17.73 14.54 -7.99
C PRO A 145 16.57 15.52 -8.03
N ARG A 146 16.72 16.61 -8.80
CA ARG A 146 15.69 17.65 -8.89
C ARG A 146 14.66 17.34 -9.96
N GLY A 147 13.38 17.58 -9.64
CA GLY A 147 12.27 17.48 -10.57
C GLY A 147 11.88 16.08 -11.01
N MET A 148 12.35 15.03 -10.31
CA MET A 148 12.04 13.63 -10.57
C MET A 148 11.44 13.00 -9.31
N CYS A 149 10.53 12.04 -9.47
CA CYS A 149 10.05 11.21 -8.37
C CYS A 149 11.22 10.40 -7.79
N LEU A 150 11.36 10.42 -6.48
CA LEU A 150 12.47 9.78 -5.77
C LEU A 150 12.17 8.32 -5.51
N ASN A 151 13.15 7.46 -5.76
CA ASN A 151 13.16 6.12 -5.21
C ASN A 151 13.34 6.18 -3.68
N ARG A 152 12.57 5.40 -2.94
CA ARG A 152 12.60 5.28 -1.48
C ARG A 152 12.64 3.82 -1.07
N ALA A 153 13.31 3.55 0.05
CA ALA A 153 13.33 2.19 0.56
C ALA A 153 11.91 1.66 0.84
N PRO A 154 11.61 0.40 0.51
CA PRO A 154 10.31 -0.20 0.74
C PRO A 154 9.85 -0.07 2.20
N ILE A 155 8.57 0.13 2.43
CA ILE A 155 7.99 0.18 3.77
C ILE A 155 7.65 -1.25 4.20
N VAL A 156 8.30 -1.72 5.26
CA VAL A 156 8.11 -3.07 5.79
C VAL A 156 7.42 -3.01 7.15
N ARG A 157 6.35 -3.79 7.33
CA ARG A 157 5.60 -3.88 8.59
C ARG A 157 5.23 -5.34 8.88
N VAL A 158 5.09 -5.66 10.18
CA VAL A 158 4.48 -6.92 10.64
C VAL A 158 3.17 -6.56 11.34
N LEU A 159 2.06 -7.11 10.84
CA LEU A 159 0.71 -6.84 11.32
C LEU A 159 0.31 -7.89 12.37
N GLY A 160 -0.61 -7.50 13.28
CA GLY A 160 -1.14 -8.42 14.30
C GLY A 160 -0.21 -8.68 15.48
N ALA A 161 0.99 -8.16 15.47
CA ALA A 161 1.87 -8.20 16.62
C ALA A 161 1.56 -7.01 17.53
N ALA A 162 1.08 -7.27 18.74
CA ALA A 162 0.78 -6.23 19.71
C ALA A 162 2.10 -5.70 20.31
N GLY A 163 2.45 -4.46 20.00
CA GLY A 163 3.48 -3.74 20.76
C GLY A 163 2.97 -3.42 22.16
N ARG A 164 3.64 -3.91 23.19
CA ARG A 164 3.31 -3.56 24.60
C ARG A 164 3.96 -2.21 24.96
N GLY A 165 3.27 -1.11 24.60
CA GLY A 165 3.71 0.25 24.93
C GLY A 165 4.39 1.00 23.77
N ARG A 166 4.59 2.32 23.98
CA ARG A 166 5.21 3.22 22.98
C ARG A 166 6.67 2.81 22.76
N GLY A 167 6.98 2.32 21.55
CA GLY A 167 8.34 1.93 21.16
C GLY A 167 8.71 0.47 21.44
N ALA A 168 7.83 -0.35 22.01
CA ALA A 168 8.08 -1.78 22.15
C ALA A 168 7.95 -2.47 20.78
N PRO A 169 8.89 -3.37 20.41
CA PRO A 169 8.79 -4.11 19.17
C PRO A 169 7.55 -5.02 19.19
N PRO A 170 6.93 -5.26 18.04
CA PRO A 170 5.78 -6.14 17.94
C PRO A 170 6.14 -7.56 18.41
N ALA A 171 5.25 -8.18 19.20
CA ALA A 171 5.44 -9.52 19.74
C ALA A 171 4.26 -10.41 19.41
N LEU A 172 4.56 -11.68 19.02
CA LEU A 172 3.63 -12.75 18.77
C LEU A 172 3.77 -13.83 19.85
N SER A 173 2.73 -14.62 20.06
CA SER A 173 2.75 -15.81 20.92
C SER A 173 2.50 -17.05 20.09
N ALA A 174 3.20 -18.13 20.39
CA ALA A 174 3.12 -19.41 19.70
C ALA A 174 3.35 -20.58 20.67
N THR A 175 3.12 -21.81 20.23
CA THR A 175 3.55 -23.03 20.88
C THR A 175 4.53 -23.79 19.99
N VAL A 176 5.35 -24.68 20.59
CA VAL A 176 6.27 -25.53 19.82
C VAL A 176 5.50 -26.35 18.80
N ALA A 177 6.02 -26.44 17.57
CA ALA A 177 5.43 -27.12 16.42
C ALA A 177 4.09 -26.56 15.90
N GLU A 178 3.57 -25.48 16.52
CA GLU A 178 2.42 -24.75 15.97
C GLU A 178 2.77 -24.05 14.67
N ASN A 179 1.85 -24.07 13.72
CA ASN A 179 1.97 -23.33 12.46
C ASN A 179 1.48 -21.90 12.66
N VAL A 180 2.40 -20.97 12.92
CA VAL A 180 2.12 -19.57 13.26
C VAL A 180 2.07 -18.72 12.01
N SER A 181 0.99 -17.96 11.83
CA SER A 181 0.87 -17.02 10.71
C SER A 181 1.71 -15.77 10.95
N LEU A 182 2.57 -15.44 10.01
CA LEU A 182 3.35 -14.20 9.95
C LEU A 182 2.74 -13.29 8.91
N PHE A 183 2.11 -12.20 9.35
CA PHE A 183 1.44 -11.22 8.50
C PHE A 183 2.37 -10.05 8.20
N GLY A 184 3.38 -10.27 7.36
CA GLY A 184 4.20 -9.21 6.83
C GLY A 184 3.45 -8.40 5.77
N SER A 185 3.79 -7.12 5.68
CA SER A 185 3.32 -6.20 4.64
C SER A 185 4.50 -5.44 4.09
N VAL A 186 4.64 -5.43 2.77
CA VAL A 186 5.66 -4.68 2.04
C VAL A 186 4.96 -3.75 1.07
N ALA A 187 5.28 -2.47 1.12
CA ALA A 187 4.77 -1.45 0.22
C ALA A 187 5.91 -0.64 -0.36
N ASP A 188 5.78 -0.28 -1.61
CA ASP A 188 6.76 0.44 -2.39
C ASP A 188 6.06 1.32 -3.43
N GLU A 189 6.67 2.43 -3.85
CA GLU A 189 6.12 3.32 -4.89
C GLU A 189 6.37 2.81 -6.32
N GLY A 190 7.16 1.73 -6.49
CA GLY A 190 7.46 1.10 -7.78
C GLY A 190 8.67 1.69 -8.50
N LEU A 191 9.61 2.25 -7.75
CA LEU A 191 10.92 2.67 -8.24
C LEU A 191 12.04 1.80 -7.63
N PRO A 192 13.17 1.64 -8.35
CA PRO A 192 13.34 2.00 -9.75
C PRO A 192 12.43 1.14 -10.64
N ARG A 193 11.96 1.65 -11.76
CA ARG A 193 11.01 0.92 -12.64
C ARG A 193 11.54 -0.41 -13.17
N SER A 194 12.87 -0.56 -13.24
CA SER A 194 13.56 -1.81 -13.59
C SER A 194 13.77 -2.75 -12.41
N GLY A 195 13.50 -2.29 -11.19
CA GLY A 195 13.70 -3.05 -9.97
C GLY A 195 12.63 -4.12 -9.75
N VAL A 196 12.98 -5.11 -8.94
CA VAL A 196 12.06 -6.16 -8.50
C VAL A 196 11.89 -6.04 -6.99
N LEU A 197 10.67 -5.79 -6.56
CA LEU A 197 10.36 -5.76 -5.14
C LEU A 197 10.39 -7.19 -4.58
N THR A 198 11.29 -7.43 -3.64
CA THR A 198 11.48 -8.73 -2.98
C THR A 198 11.23 -8.60 -1.49
N ALA A 199 10.88 -9.72 -0.85
CA ALA A 199 10.76 -9.83 0.60
C ALA A 199 11.47 -11.10 1.08
N ALA A 200 11.98 -11.07 2.32
CA ALA A 200 12.58 -12.26 2.92
C ALA A 200 12.47 -12.25 4.44
N TRP A 201 12.03 -13.37 4.99
CA TRP A 201 12.07 -13.65 6.41
C TRP A 201 13.36 -14.38 6.78
N LYS A 202 13.95 -14.01 7.92
CA LYS A 202 15.03 -14.76 8.55
C LYS A 202 14.89 -14.77 10.06
N MET A 203 15.43 -15.80 10.70
CA MET A 203 15.65 -15.85 12.14
C MET A 203 16.92 -15.07 12.47
N ILE A 204 16.84 -14.18 13.45
CA ILE A 204 18.00 -13.43 13.97
C ILE A 204 18.55 -14.13 15.21
N SER A 205 17.66 -14.54 16.14
CA SER A 205 18.05 -15.23 17.36
C SER A 205 16.92 -16.11 17.90
N GLY A 206 17.27 -17.07 18.74
CA GLY A 206 16.31 -17.95 19.41
C GLY A 206 16.97 -19.26 19.88
N PRO A 207 16.29 -20.02 20.76
CA PRO A 207 16.84 -21.25 21.36
C PRO A 207 16.84 -22.46 20.42
N GLY A 208 16.12 -22.41 19.30
CA GLY A 208 16.01 -23.51 18.34
C GLY A 208 16.05 -23.00 16.90
N THR A 209 15.45 -23.77 15.99
CA THR A 209 15.34 -23.43 14.58
C THR A 209 13.93 -22.94 14.23
N VAL A 210 13.85 -22.12 13.18
CA VAL A 210 12.61 -21.65 12.59
C VAL A 210 12.51 -22.18 11.16
N LYS A 211 11.42 -22.84 10.84
CA LYS A 211 11.09 -23.28 9.48
C LYS A 211 9.97 -22.42 8.95
N PHE A 212 10.26 -21.62 7.93
CA PHE A 212 9.27 -20.85 7.18
C PHE A 212 8.68 -21.74 6.06
N GLU A 213 7.37 -21.64 5.83
CA GLU A 213 6.70 -22.30 4.70
C GLU A 213 7.23 -21.71 3.38
N ASP A 214 7.22 -20.39 3.27
CA ASP A 214 7.90 -19.63 2.21
C ASP A 214 8.60 -18.41 2.81
N ALA A 215 9.89 -18.47 2.94
CA ALA A 215 10.70 -17.38 3.49
C ALA A 215 10.72 -16.13 2.59
N LYS A 216 10.35 -16.24 1.29
CA LYS A 216 10.34 -15.14 0.34
C LYS A 216 8.97 -14.46 0.21
N ALA A 217 7.94 -15.01 0.80
CA ALA A 217 6.63 -14.38 0.86
C ALA A 217 6.52 -13.48 2.09
N ALA A 218 6.09 -12.23 1.91
CA ALA A 218 5.86 -11.33 3.05
C ALA A 218 4.85 -11.91 4.05
N ARG A 219 3.81 -12.59 3.56
CA ARG A 219 2.87 -13.38 4.38
C ARG A 219 3.23 -14.84 4.24
N THR A 220 3.55 -15.47 5.37
CA THR A 220 3.94 -16.89 5.42
C THR A 220 3.55 -17.51 6.75
N HIS A 221 3.83 -18.79 6.92
CA HIS A 221 3.74 -19.47 8.19
C HIS A 221 5.13 -19.87 8.67
N ALA A 222 5.28 -20.00 9.98
CA ALA A 222 6.52 -20.46 10.60
C ALA A 222 6.25 -21.46 11.71
N THR A 223 7.14 -22.44 11.86
CA THR A 223 7.14 -23.39 12.98
C THR A 223 8.46 -23.28 13.74
N PHE A 224 8.40 -23.50 15.07
CA PHE A 224 9.52 -23.33 16.00
C PHE A 224 9.82 -24.67 16.65
N SER A 225 11.13 -25.02 16.73
CA SER A 225 11.56 -26.34 17.22
C SER A 225 11.73 -26.43 18.74
N ALA A 226 11.82 -25.30 19.45
CA ALA A 226 12.03 -25.27 20.90
C ALA A 226 11.26 -24.09 21.54
N PRO A 227 10.88 -24.20 22.83
CA PRO A 227 10.25 -23.09 23.54
C PRO A 227 11.29 -22.00 23.86
N GLY A 228 10.83 -20.74 23.97
CA GLY A 228 11.63 -19.57 24.31
C GLY A 228 11.34 -18.37 23.45
N ALA A 229 12.15 -17.32 23.56
CA ALA A 229 12.02 -16.08 22.81
C ALA A 229 12.84 -16.16 21.51
N TYR A 230 12.17 -15.82 20.41
CA TYR A 230 12.77 -15.71 19.08
C TYR A 230 12.67 -14.28 18.57
N GLU A 231 13.66 -13.87 17.81
CA GLU A 231 13.68 -12.64 17.04
C GLU A 231 13.72 -12.98 15.55
N LEU A 232 12.72 -12.53 14.81
CA LEU A 232 12.63 -12.69 13.37
C LEU A 232 12.76 -11.33 12.70
N GLU A 233 13.29 -11.30 11.49
CA GLU A 233 13.39 -10.12 10.66
C GLU A 233 12.71 -10.35 9.33
N LEU A 234 11.83 -9.41 8.94
CA LEU A 234 11.35 -9.28 7.58
C LEU A 234 12.13 -8.17 6.90
N SER A 235 12.78 -8.47 5.80
CA SER A 235 13.46 -7.53 4.91
C SER A 235 12.69 -7.37 3.61
N ALA A 236 12.83 -6.21 2.97
CA ALA A 236 12.40 -5.99 1.59
C ALA A 236 13.43 -5.15 0.84
N SER A 237 13.52 -5.36 -0.48
CA SER A 237 14.37 -4.59 -1.38
C SER A 237 13.67 -4.36 -2.71
N ASP A 238 13.85 -3.17 -3.29
CA ASP A 238 13.42 -2.79 -4.64
C ASP A 238 14.50 -2.98 -5.70
N SER A 239 15.61 -3.61 -5.34
CA SER A 239 16.87 -3.82 -6.07
C SER A 239 17.93 -2.72 -5.87
N GLU A 240 17.58 -1.53 -5.41
CA GLU A 240 18.52 -0.43 -5.10
C GLU A 240 18.55 -0.14 -3.60
N LEU A 241 17.39 -0.05 -2.99
CA LEU A 241 17.22 0.28 -1.58
C LEU A 241 16.59 -0.90 -0.84
N SER A 242 16.83 -0.95 0.47
CA SER A 242 16.25 -2.00 1.31
C SER A 242 15.85 -1.45 2.67
N SER A 243 14.90 -2.13 3.28
CA SER A 243 14.50 -1.87 4.66
C SER A 243 14.16 -3.16 5.39
N THR A 244 14.15 -3.11 6.70
CA THR A 244 13.85 -4.25 7.56
C THR A 244 12.93 -3.86 8.70
N THR A 245 12.20 -4.85 9.22
CA THR A 245 11.49 -4.74 10.49
C THR A 245 11.66 -6.02 11.28
N ARG A 246 11.62 -5.92 12.60
CA ARG A 246 11.78 -7.06 13.50
C ARG A 246 10.50 -7.36 14.25
N VAL A 247 10.28 -8.62 14.55
CA VAL A 247 9.20 -9.12 15.38
C VAL A 247 9.74 -10.14 16.38
N PHE A 248 9.23 -10.07 17.62
CA PHE A 248 9.52 -11.05 18.64
C PHE A 248 8.42 -12.12 18.67
N VAL A 249 8.81 -13.37 18.88
CA VAL A 249 7.87 -14.48 19.04
C VAL A 249 8.19 -15.20 20.34
N ASN A 250 7.25 -15.23 21.27
CA ASN A 250 7.36 -16.00 22.50
C ASN A 250 6.71 -17.37 22.31
N VAL A 251 7.54 -18.41 22.25
CA VAL A 251 7.13 -19.79 22.02
C VAL A 251 7.01 -20.53 23.35
N ALA A 252 5.83 -20.99 23.68
CA ALA A 252 5.58 -21.84 24.84
C ALA A 252 5.89 -23.31 24.52
N ALA A 253 6.19 -24.10 25.54
CA ALA A 253 6.22 -25.55 25.39
C ALA A 253 4.86 -26.09 24.98
N GLN A 254 4.84 -27.17 24.20
CA GLN A 254 3.61 -27.86 23.88
C GLN A 254 3.02 -28.46 25.19
N GLY A 255 1.78 -28.07 25.52
CA GLY A 255 1.09 -28.64 26.67
C GLY A 255 0.94 -30.18 26.52
N ARG A 256 1.19 -30.89 27.58
CA ARG A 256 0.93 -32.36 27.67
C ARG A 256 -0.54 -32.65 27.77
#